data_c0c2b865523204cfb286dec194547ca6
#
_entry.id   c0c2b865523204cfb286dec194547ca6
#
_cell.length_a   1.000
_cell.length_b   1.000
_cell.length_c   1.000
_cell.angle_alpha   90.00
_cell.angle_beta   90.00
_cell.angle_gamma   90.00
#
_symmetry.space_group_name_H-M   'P 1'
#
loop_
_entity.id
_entity.type
_entity.pdbx_description
1 polymer ?
#
loop_
_entity_poly.entity_id
_entity_poly.type
_entity_poly.pdbx_seq_one_letter_code
_entity_poly.pdbx_strand_id
1 'polypeptide(L)'
;MALQRSELPAEVHALLRTGVAIPAHPLALDGEGRFDERRQRALSRYYLDAGVGGLAVGVHTTQFAIRDVGLYEPVLRIAAEEMDAAGRPLVRIAGLAGGTEQAVSEGRTAVALGYHAGLLSLAALKGRSEDDLIEHCAAVANEIPLVGFYLQAAVGGLELHASFWQRFCGIENVVAIKIAPFNRYRTVEVVRGLVAARAEDRITLYTGNADH
;
A
#
# COMPACT_ATOMS: atom_id res chain seq x y z
N MET A 1 3.96 5.99 17.60
CA MET A 1 4.27 7.37 17.14
C MET A 1 3.87 7.42 15.69
N ALA A 2 3.14 8.44 15.25
CA ALA A 2 2.74 8.56 13.84
C ALA A 2 3.96 8.89 12.96
N LEU A 3 3.93 8.48 11.69
CA LEU A 3 4.98 8.76 10.71
C LEU A 3 4.45 9.75 9.67
N GLN A 4 5.22 10.78 9.38
CA GLN A 4 4.91 11.73 8.33
C GLN A 4 5.83 11.54 7.11
N ARG A 5 5.35 11.89 5.90
CA ARG A 5 6.15 11.79 4.67
C ARG A 5 7.47 12.57 4.74
N SER A 6 7.49 13.67 5.48
CA SER A 6 8.70 14.47 5.70
C SER A 6 9.76 13.79 6.56
N GLU A 7 9.37 12.73 7.28
CA GLU A 7 10.24 11.95 8.16
C GLU A 7 10.76 10.68 7.46
N LEU A 8 10.32 10.42 6.22
CA LEU A 8 10.84 9.29 5.44
C LEU A 8 12.35 9.48 5.18
N PRO A 9 13.16 8.40 5.28
CA PRO A 9 14.56 8.44 4.88
C PRO A 9 14.71 8.98 3.45
N ALA A 10 15.70 9.85 3.23
CA ALA A 10 15.91 10.48 1.93
C ALA A 10 16.06 9.49 0.78
N GLU A 11 16.71 8.34 1.04
CA GLU A 11 16.89 7.26 0.07
C GLU A 11 15.56 6.57 -0.28
N VAL A 12 14.68 6.36 0.71
CA VAL A 12 13.34 5.80 0.48
C VAL A 12 12.48 6.76 -0.32
N HIS A 13 12.55 8.06 0.00
CA HIS A 13 11.85 9.08 -0.75
C HIS A 13 12.33 9.15 -2.20
N ALA A 14 13.66 9.07 -2.42
CA ALA A 14 14.26 9.03 -3.76
C ALA A 14 13.79 7.81 -4.56
N LEU A 15 13.78 6.61 -3.96
CA LEU A 15 13.28 5.38 -4.58
C LEU A 15 11.81 5.50 -5.00
N LEU A 16 10.95 6.03 -4.11
CA LEU A 16 9.54 6.28 -4.43
C LEU A 16 9.38 7.24 -5.62
N ARG A 17 10.18 8.31 -5.70
CA ARG A 17 10.11 9.32 -6.76
C ARG A 17 10.68 8.84 -8.08
N THR A 18 11.77 8.09 -8.06
CA THR A 18 12.40 7.55 -9.28
C THR A 18 11.54 6.46 -9.92
N GLY A 19 10.74 5.77 -9.11
CA GLY A 19 9.94 4.63 -9.51
C GLY A 19 10.76 3.34 -9.51
N VAL A 20 10.27 2.36 -8.75
CA VAL A 20 10.90 1.04 -8.58
C VAL A 20 9.86 -0.06 -8.62
N ALA A 21 10.28 -1.29 -8.91
CA ALA A 21 9.41 -2.45 -8.78
C ALA A 21 9.15 -2.75 -7.30
N ILE A 22 7.86 -2.78 -6.90
CA ILE A 22 7.42 -3.09 -5.55
C ILE A 22 6.36 -4.20 -5.67
N PRO A 23 6.76 -5.49 -5.71
CA PRO A 23 5.83 -6.59 -5.85
C PRO A 23 4.90 -6.70 -4.65
N ALA A 24 3.65 -7.09 -4.93
CA ALA A 24 2.69 -7.50 -3.93
C ALA A 24 3.11 -8.89 -3.43
N HIS A 25 3.47 -8.99 -2.15
CA HIS A 25 4.06 -10.19 -1.56
C HIS A 25 2.99 -11.28 -1.32
N PRO A 26 3.12 -12.48 -1.92
CA PRO A 26 2.20 -13.59 -1.66
C PRO A 26 2.36 -14.18 -0.26
N LEU A 27 1.33 -14.89 0.21
CA LEU A 27 1.38 -15.67 1.44
C LEU A 27 1.87 -17.09 1.15
N ALA A 28 2.88 -17.54 1.88
CA ALA A 28 3.37 -18.91 1.79
C ALA A 28 2.61 -19.82 2.76
N LEU A 29 2.00 -20.89 2.23
CA LEU A 29 1.30 -21.90 2.99
C LEU A 29 1.94 -23.28 2.77
N ASP A 30 1.83 -24.17 3.75
CA ASP A 30 2.19 -25.58 3.61
C ASP A 30 1.09 -26.37 2.89
N GLY A 31 1.30 -27.68 2.72
CA GLY A 31 0.35 -28.58 2.06
C GLY A 31 -0.99 -28.76 2.81
N GLU A 32 -1.09 -28.30 4.05
CA GLU A 32 -2.28 -28.33 4.89
C GLU A 32 -2.95 -26.96 5.01
N GLY A 33 -2.45 -25.94 4.27
CA GLY A 33 -2.98 -24.58 4.28
C GLY A 33 -2.56 -23.76 5.48
N ARG A 34 -1.57 -24.18 6.27
CA ARG A 34 -1.03 -23.42 7.41
C ARG A 34 0.10 -22.51 6.97
N PHE A 35 0.26 -21.39 7.66
CA PHE A 35 1.35 -20.46 7.40
C PHE A 35 2.73 -21.14 7.53
N ASP A 36 3.55 -21.03 6.47
CA ASP A 36 4.92 -21.57 6.42
C ASP A 36 5.93 -20.41 6.49
N GLU A 37 6.41 -20.10 7.68
CA GLU A 37 7.36 -19.02 7.91
C GLU A 37 8.65 -19.22 7.11
N ARG A 38 9.17 -20.44 7.02
CA ARG A 38 10.41 -20.73 6.29
C ARG A 38 10.28 -20.39 4.81
N ARG A 39 9.16 -20.79 4.20
CA ARG A 39 8.88 -20.45 2.80
C ARG A 39 8.57 -18.97 2.62
N GLN A 40 7.90 -18.34 3.58
CA GLN A 40 7.65 -16.89 3.55
C GLN A 40 8.96 -16.10 3.53
N ARG A 41 9.93 -16.46 4.36
CA ARG A 41 11.27 -15.86 4.35
C ARG A 41 12.00 -16.10 3.02
N ALA A 42 11.99 -17.34 2.52
CA ALA A 42 12.59 -17.66 1.23
C ALA A 42 11.98 -16.86 0.07
N LEU A 43 10.67 -16.65 0.10
CA LEU A 43 9.96 -15.84 -0.90
C LEU A 43 10.36 -14.36 -0.81
N SER A 44 10.50 -13.81 0.39
CA SER A 44 11.02 -12.46 0.57
C SER A 44 12.42 -12.32 -0.04
N ARG A 45 13.33 -13.23 0.29
CA ARG A 45 14.71 -13.25 -0.26
C ARG A 45 14.71 -13.35 -1.78
N TYR A 46 13.87 -14.21 -2.35
CA TYR A 46 13.75 -14.34 -3.81
C TYR A 46 13.45 -12.99 -4.50
N TYR A 47 12.51 -12.21 -3.97
CA TYR A 47 12.24 -10.89 -4.52
C TYR A 47 13.39 -9.91 -4.31
N LEU A 48 14.01 -9.94 -3.13
CA LEU A 48 15.13 -9.06 -2.80
C LEU A 48 16.34 -9.33 -3.68
N ASP A 49 16.65 -10.62 -3.92
CA ASP A 49 17.74 -11.08 -4.81
C ASP A 49 17.45 -10.76 -6.28
N ALA A 50 16.18 -10.72 -6.68
CA ALA A 50 15.75 -10.25 -8.00
C ALA A 50 15.91 -8.73 -8.22
N GLY A 51 16.33 -7.98 -7.20
CA GLY A 51 16.67 -6.56 -7.33
C GLY A 51 15.48 -5.62 -7.22
N VAL A 52 14.37 -6.04 -6.59
CA VAL A 52 13.22 -5.14 -6.37
C VAL A 52 13.58 -3.94 -5.49
N GLY A 53 12.92 -2.80 -5.68
CA GLY A 53 13.12 -1.62 -4.86
C GLY A 53 12.32 -1.59 -3.57
N GLY A 54 11.48 -2.59 -3.33
CA GLY A 54 10.68 -2.69 -2.10
C GLY A 54 9.72 -3.88 -2.13
N LEU A 55 8.97 -4.05 -1.04
CA LEU A 55 7.90 -5.06 -0.93
C LEU A 55 6.60 -4.43 -0.42
N ALA A 56 5.47 -4.86 -0.96
CA ALA A 56 4.14 -4.53 -0.45
C ALA A 56 3.53 -5.78 0.22
N VAL A 57 3.39 -5.75 1.54
CA VAL A 57 3.06 -6.91 2.38
C VAL A 57 1.73 -6.69 3.11
N GLY A 58 0.96 -7.76 3.33
CA GLY A 58 -0.38 -7.64 3.95
C GLY A 58 -1.44 -7.07 3.00
N VAL A 59 -1.12 -7.01 1.71
CA VAL A 59 -1.97 -6.50 0.62
C VAL A 59 -2.91 -7.59 0.08
N HIS A 60 -3.70 -7.31 -0.94
CA HIS A 60 -4.64 -8.26 -1.54
C HIS A 60 -4.00 -9.61 -1.91
N THR A 61 -2.79 -9.60 -2.49
CA THR A 61 -2.06 -10.82 -2.85
C THR A 61 -1.60 -11.63 -1.64
N THR A 62 -1.31 -10.98 -0.50
CA THR A 62 -0.98 -11.64 0.77
C THR A 62 -2.22 -12.27 1.42
N GLN A 63 -3.40 -12.02 0.88
CA GLN A 63 -4.73 -12.37 1.37
C GLN A 63 -5.16 -11.55 2.61
N PHE A 64 -6.28 -10.86 2.50
CA PHE A 64 -6.79 -10.05 3.62
C PHE A 64 -7.21 -10.90 4.83
N ALA A 65 -7.57 -12.18 4.61
CA ALA A 65 -7.95 -13.15 5.65
C ALA A 65 -6.85 -13.44 6.69
N ILE A 66 -5.59 -13.05 6.44
CA ILE A 66 -4.51 -13.15 7.46
C ILE A 66 -4.86 -12.41 8.74
N ARG A 67 -5.75 -11.44 8.68
CA ARG A 67 -6.22 -10.64 9.81
C ARG A 67 -7.12 -11.44 10.75
N ASP A 68 -7.97 -12.27 10.19
CA ASP A 68 -8.93 -13.08 10.94
C ASP A 68 -8.26 -14.18 11.78
N VAL A 69 -7.04 -14.55 11.41
CA VAL A 69 -6.24 -15.60 12.05
C VAL A 69 -4.98 -15.05 12.76
N GLY A 70 -4.89 -13.74 12.95
CA GLY A 70 -3.80 -13.09 13.69
C GLY A 70 -2.43 -13.11 13.01
N LEU A 71 -2.37 -13.33 11.69
CA LEU A 71 -1.13 -13.41 10.92
C LEU A 71 -0.66 -12.06 10.33
N TYR A 72 -1.44 -10.98 10.47
CA TYR A 72 -1.07 -9.69 9.89
C TYR A 72 0.31 -9.21 10.38
N GLU A 73 0.45 -9.03 11.68
CA GLU A 73 1.72 -8.57 12.28
C GLU A 73 2.88 -9.56 12.06
N PRO A 74 2.73 -10.88 12.28
CA PRO A 74 3.80 -11.84 12.00
C PRO A 74 4.33 -11.81 10.57
N VAL A 75 3.45 -11.71 9.57
CA VAL A 75 3.85 -11.69 8.15
C VAL A 75 4.57 -10.38 7.81
N LEU A 76 4.10 -9.24 8.32
CA LEU A 76 4.79 -7.96 8.15
C LEU A 76 6.18 -7.97 8.80
N ARG A 77 6.30 -8.50 10.02
CA ARG A 77 7.56 -8.58 10.76
C ARG A 77 8.60 -9.41 10.01
N ILE A 78 8.22 -10.59 9.53
CA ILE A 78 9.12 -11.46 8.74
C ILE A 78 9.66 -10.74 7.51
N ALA A 79 8.80 -10.06 6.76
CA ALA A 79 9.25 -9.34 5.58
C ALA A 79 10.15 -8.14 5.93
N ALA A 80 9.87 -7.43 7.03
CA ALA A 80 10.71 -6.34 7.51
C ALA A 80 12.11 -6.84 7.90
N GLU A 81 12.21 -7.95 8.64
CA GLU A 81 13.48 -8.58 9.02
C GLU A 81 14.32 -8.99 7.79
N GLU A 82 13.71 -9.57 6.77
CA GLU A 82 14.41 -9.93 5.53
C GLU A 82 14.86 -8.69 4.73
N MET A 83 14.05 -7.63 4.74
CA MET A 83 14.43 -6.35 4.13
C MET A 83 15.56 -5.65 4.89
N ASP A 84 15.62 -5.76 6.23
CA ASP A 84 16.73 -5.26 7.04
C ASP A 84 18.02 -6.01 6.70
N ALA A 85 17.96 -7.35 6.58
CA ALA A 85 19.09 -8.20 6.27
C ALA A 85 19.66 -7.96 4.85
N ALA A 86 18.90 -7.35 3.94
CA ALA A 86 19.35 -7.05 2.58
C ALA A 86 20.44 -5.94 2.52
N GLY A 87 20.60 -5.15 3.58
CA GLY A 87 21.68 -4.16 3.71
C GLY A 87 21.67 -3.02 2.68
N ARG A 88 20.51 -2.74 2.07
CA ARG A 88 20.31 -1.65 1.09
C ARG A 88 18.98 -0.96 1.31
N PRO A 89 18.82 0.30 0.85
CA PRO A 89 17.54 1.00 0.93
C PRO A 89 16.44 0.25 0.17
N LEU A 90 15.28 0.10 0.81
CA LEU A 90 14.11 -0.58 0.27
C LEU A 90 12.83 0.14 0.72
N VAL A 91 11.86 0.25 -0.18
CA VAL A 91 10.54 0.77 0.15
C VAL A 91 9.71 -0.33 0.82
N ARG A 92 9.18 -0.05 2.02
CA ARG A 92 8.33 -0.98 2.79
C ARG A 92 6.91 -0.47 2.79
N ILE A 93 6.00 -1.19 2.15
CA ILE A 93 4.58 -0.84 2.08
C ILE A 93 3.77 -1.92 2.80
N ALA A 94 2.99 -1.50 3.80
CA ALA A 94 2.03 -2.36 4.49
C ALA A 94 0.65 -2.21 3.85
N GLY A 95 -0.06 -3.30 3.61
CA GLY A 95 -1.48 -3.25 3.25
C GLY A 95 -2.30 -2.85 4.46
N LEU A 96 -3.23 -1.91 4.29
CA LEU A 96 -4.18 -1.48 5.29
C LEU A 96 -5.59 -1.76 4.80
N ALA A 97 -6.47 -2.29 5.66
CA ALA A 97 -7.81 -2.70 5.27
C ALA A 97 -8.83 -2.51 6.40
N GLY A 98 -10.10 -2.79 6.10
CA GLY A 98 -11.18 -2.69 7.08
C GLY A 98 -11.75 -1.28 7.23
N GLY A 99 -12.53 -1.08 8.29
CA GLY A 99 -13.04 0.24 8.67
C GLY A 99 -11.94 1.14 9.23
N THR A 100 -12.29 2.39 9.54
CA THR A 100 -11.30 3.42 9.93
C THR A 100 -10.50 3.02 11.16
N GLU A 101 -11.15 2.51 12.19
CA GLU A 101 -10.49 2.09 13.43
C GLU A 101 -9.45 0.97 13.18
N GLN A 102 -9.83 -0.04 12.39
CA GLN A 102 -8.94 -1.13 12.02
C GLN A 102 -7.75 -0.62 11.17
N ALA A 103 -8.01 0.16 10.12
CA ALA A 103 -6.96 0.67 9.25
C ALA A 103 -5.97 1.58 10.00
N VAL A 104 -6.45 2.40 10.94
CA VAL A 104 -5.61 3.21 11.85
C VAL A 104 -4.75 2.31 12.74
N SER A 105 -5.33 1.27 13.35
CA SER A 105 -4.58 0.30 14.17
C SER A 105 -3.51 -0.44 13.37
N GLU A 106 -3.84 -0.87 12.15
CA GLU A 106 -2.88 -1.51 11.23
C GLU A 106 -1.76 -0.55 10.82
N GLY A 107 -2.09 0.74 10.60
CA GLY A 107 -1.10 1.77 10.31
C GLY A 107 -0.10 1.94 11.46
N ARG A 108 -0.57 1.97 12.71
CA ARG A 108 0.30 2.03 13.90
C ARG A 108 1.21 0.81 14.01
N THR A 109 0.67 -0.39 13.78
CA THR A 109 1.45 -1.63 13.75
C THR A 109 2.52 -1.58 12.66
N ALA A 110 2.17 -1.13 11.47
CA ALA A 110 3.11 -1.01 10.36
C ALA A 110 4.25 -0.02 10.68
N VAL A 111 3.94 1.14 11.25
CA VAL A 111 4.97 2.11 11.68
C VAL A 111 5.89 1.51 12.75
N ALA A 112 5.34 0.80 13.72
CA ALA A 112 6.14 0.13 14.76
C ALA A 112 7.10 -0.94 14.19
N LEU A 113 6.75 -1.54 13.06
CA LEU A 113 7.57 -2.51 12.33
C LEU A 113 8.50 -1.88 11.27
N GLY A 114 8.60 -0.55 11.22
CA GLY A 114 9.48 0.18 10.31
C GLY A 114 8.99 0.25 8.86
N TYR A 115 7.68 0.15 8.63
CA TYR A 115 7.09 0.39 7.31
C TYR A 115 7.01 1.88 7.01
N HIS A 116 7.21 2.23 5.75
CA HIS A 116 7.31 3.61 5.28
C HIS A 116 5.98 4.18 4.80
N ALA A 117 5.07 3.31 4.31
CA ALA A 117 3.76 3.73 3.82
C ALA A 117 2.72 2.61 3.93
N GLY A 118 1.46 3.00 3.94
CA GLY A 118 0.30 2.10 3.93
C GLY A 118 -0.41 2.12 2.58
N LEU A 119 -0.59 0.96 1.94
CA LEU A 119 -1.45 0.76 0.78
C LEU A 119 -2.88 0.55 1.26
N LEU A 120 -3.71 1.59 1.19
CA LEU A 120 -5.04 1.60 1.79
C LEU A 120 -6.10 1.01 0.85
N SER A 121 -6.76 -0.05 1.30
CA SER A 121 -7.93 -0.64 0.62
C SER A 121 -9.22 0.02 1.11
N LEU A 122 -10.04 0.52 0.17
CA LEU A 122 -11.34 1.10 0.47
C LEU A 122 -12.51 0.10 0.37
N ALA A 123 -12.22 -1.19 0.14
CA ALA A 123 -13.24 -2.22 -0.11
C ALA A 123 -14.29 -2.32 1.01
N ALA A 124 -13.89 -2.13 2.26
CA ALA A 124 -14.79 -2.17 3.42
C ALA A 124 -15.79 -1.00 3.48
N LEU A 125 -15.54 0.08 2.72
CA LEU A 125 -16.38 1.27 2.67
C LEU A 125 -17.30 1.30 1.45
N LYS A 126 -17.54 0.16 0.82
CA LYS A 126 -18.45 0.06 -0.33
C LYS A 126 -19.84 0.62 0.01
N GLY A 127 -20.32 1.53 -0.84
CA GLY A 127 -21.61 2.19 -0.65
C GLY A 127 -21.59 3.44 0.27
N ARG A 128 -20.42 3.80 0.79
CA ARG A 128 -20.23 5.06 1.52
C ARG A 128 -20.11 6.24 0.56
N SER A 129 -20.35 7.44 1.07
CA SER A 129 -20.16 8.68 0.32
C SER A 129 -18.70 8.98 0.04
N GLU A 130 -18.42 9.86 -0.93
CA GLU A 130 -17.05 10.34 -1.18
C GLU A 130 -16.48 11.05 0.05
N ASP A 131 -17.31 11.77 0.79
CA ASP A 131 -16.89 12.44 2.03
C ASP A 131 -16.42 11.43 3.07
N ASP A 132 -17.18 10.36 3.31
CA ASP A 132 -16.78 9.27 4.22
C ASP A 132 -15.46 8.63 3.80
N LEU A 133 -15.26 8.43 2.48
CA LEU A 133 -14.03 7.85 1.96
C LEU A 133 -12.82 8.76 2.21
N ILE A 134 -12.97 10.07 2.01
CA ILE A 134 -11.90 11.04 2.24
C ILE A 134 -11.61 11.20 3.74
N GLU A 135 -12.63 11.24 4.60
CA GLU A 135 -12.45 11.25 6.05
C GLU A 135 -11.68 10.02 6.54
N HIS A 136 -12.03 8.84 6.03
CA HIS A 136 -11.30 7.60 6.30
C HIS A 136 -9.83 7.70 5.87
N CYS A 137 -9.56 8.13 4.64
CA CYS A 137 -8.20 8.30 4.16
C CYS A 137 -7.40 9.30 5.01
N ALA A 138 -8.00 10.43 5.37
CA ALA A 138 -7.36 11.45 6.20
C ALA A 138 -7.03 10.92 7.62
N ALA A 139 -7.97 10.17 8.22
CA ALA A 139 -7.75 9.57 9.54
C ALA A 139 -6.56 8.58 9.54
N VAL A 140 -6.46 7.73 8.51
CA VAL A 140 -5.33 6.79 8.37
C VAL A 140 -4.03 7.52 8.03
N ALA A 141 -4.09 8.58 7.19
CA ALA A 141 -2.93 9.40 6.85
C ALA A 141 -2.31 10.11 8.06
N ASN A 142 -3.06 10.33 9.13
CA ASN A 142 -2.52 10.87 10.37
C ASN A 142 -1.54 9.92 11.09
N GLU A 143 -1.57 8.62 10.76
CA GLU A 143 -0.71 7.61 11.40
C GLU A 143 0.48 7.22 10.54
N ILE A 144 0.30 7.11 9.21
CA ILE A 144 1.31 6.61 8.27
C ILE A 144 1.14 7.27 6.89
N PRO A 145 2.23 7.55 6.14
CA PRO A 145 2.13 7.99 4.75
C PRO A 145 1.30 7.04 3.91
N LEU A 146 0.42 7.55 3.04
CA LEU A 146 -0.48 6.73 2.25
C LEU A 146 -0.01 6.51 0.82
N VAL A 147 -0.20 5.28 0.36
CA VAL A 147 -0.29 4.90 -1.04
C VAL A 147 -1.76 4.63 -1.34
N GLY A 148 -2.36 5.43 -2.21
CA GLY A 148 -3.71 5.18 -2.70
C GLY A 148 -3.77 3.88 -3.50
N PHE A 149 -4.91 3.18 -3.45
CA PHE A 149 -5.09 1.95 -4.19
C PHE A 149 -6.35 1.99 -5.05
N TYR A 150 -6.18 2.17 -6.36
CA TYR A 150 -7.27 2.01 -7.30
C TYR A 150 -7.35 0.55 -7.76
N LEU A 151 -8.14 -0.25 -7.05
CA LEU A 151 -8.39 -1.65 -7.38
C LEU A 151 -9.59 -1.76 -8.33
N GLN A 152 -9.56 -2.71 -9.27
CA GLN A 152 -10.70 -2.98 -10.15
C GLN A 152 -11.95 -3.45 -9.38
N ALA A 153 -13.12 -3.06 -9.84
CA ALA A 153 -14.41 -3.37 -9.17
C ALA A 153 -14.71 -4.89 -9.13
N ALA A 154 -14.22 -5.66 -10.10
CA ALA A 154 -14.43 -7.11 -10.18
C ALA A 154 -13.84 -7.88 -8.99
N VAL A 155 -12.83 -7.33 -8.31
CA VAL A 155 -12.18 -7.95 -7.13
C VAL A 155 -12.34 -7.10 -5.87
N GLY A 156 -13.44 -6.36 -5.76
CA GLY A 156 -13.82 -5.61 -4.56
C GLY A 156 -13.38 -4.15 -4.53
N GLY A 157 -12.86 -3.61 -5.63
CA GLY A 157 -12.56 -2.18 -5.74
C GLY A 157 -13.81 -1.32 -5.85
N LEU A 158 -13.64 -0.01 -5.67
CA LEU A 158 -14.68 1.00 -5.83
C LEU A 158 -14.50 1.77 -7.12
N GLU A 159 -15.59 2.28 -7.68
CA GLU A 159 -15.55 3.27 -8.75
C GLU A 159 -15.21 4.64 -8.16
N LEU A 160 -14.04 5.18 -8.50
CA LEU A 160 -13.54 6.44 -7.98
C LEU A 160 -13.32 7.42 -9.13
N HIS A 161 -13.94 8.59 -9.04
CA HIS A 161 -13.87 9.64 -10.04
C HIS A 161 -12.75 10.64 -9.76
N ALA A 162 -12.46 11.53 -10.71
CA ALA A 162 -11.42 12.55 -10.57
C ALA A 162 -11.61 13.44 -9.34
N SER A 163 -12.86 13.70 -8.93
CA SER A 163 -13.18 14.44 -7.68
C SER A 163 -12.58 13.79 -6.45
N PHE A 164 -12.76 12.46 -6.31
CA PHE A 164 -12.16 11.72 -5.21
C PHE A 164 -10.63 11.82 -5.23
N TRP A 165 -10.02 11.59 -6.40
CA TRP A 165 -8.56 11.63 -6.54
C TRP A 165 -7.98 13.01 -6.27
N GLN A 166 -8.67 14.08 -6.69
CA GLN A 166 -8.29 15.45 -6.38
C GLN A 166 -8.25 15.69 -4.85
N ARG A 167 -9.30 15.27 -4.15
CA ARG A 167 -9.39 15.40 -2.68
C ARG A 167 -8.37 14.51 -1.97
N PHE A 168 -8.21 13.27 -2.43
CA PHE A 168 -7.21 12.34 -1.90
C PHE A 168 -5.80 12.89 -2.06
N CYS A 169 -5.46 13.42 -3.22
CA CYS A 169 -4.18 14.09 -3.47
C CYS A 169 -4.01 15.37 -2.66
N GLY A 170 -5.08 15.97 -2.14
CA GLY A 170 -5.03 17.08 -1.20
C GLY A 170 -4.57 16.71 0.21
N ILE A 171 -4.60 15.43 0.57
CA ILE A 171 -4.11 14.95 1.87
C ILE A 171 -2.58 15.02 1.89
N GLU A 172 -2.02 15.77 2.84
CA GLU A 172 -0.58 16.08 2.89
C GLU A 172 0.30 14.83 2.96
N ASN A 173 -0.13 13.82 3.71
CA ASN A 173 0.64 12.60 3.96
C ASN A 173 0.43 11.50 2.90
N VAL A 174 -0.01 11.85 1.69
CA VAL A 174 -0.07 10.93 0.54
C VAL A 174 1.24 11.02 -0.24
N VAL A 175 1.84 9.88 -0.55
CA VAL A 175 3.14 9.77 -1.25
C VAL A 175 3.07 9.13 -2.62
N ALA A 176 2.08 8.24 -2.85
CA ALA A 176 1.93 7.56 -4.13
C ALA A 176 0.48 7.09 -4.36
N ILE A 177 0.19 6.66 -5.60
CA ILE A 177 -1.06 5.98 -5.95
C ILE A 177 -0.72 4.75 -6.80
N LYS A 178 -1.19 3.57 -6.39
CA LYS A 178 -1.17 2.35 -7.20
C LYS A 178 -2.43 2.28 -8.04
N ILE A 179 -2.26 2.29 -9.37
CA ILE A 179 -3.34 2.30 -10.36
C ILE A 179 -3.48 0.89 -10.92
N ALA A 180 -4.55 0.19 -10.58
CA ALA A 180 -4.84 -1.17 -11.01
C ALA A 180 -6.33 -1.41 -11.33
N PRO A 181 -7.03 -0.48 -12.02
CA PRO A 181 -8.43 -0.67 -12.41
C PRO A 181 -8.61 -1.54 -13.66
N PHE A 182 -7.53 -1.88 -14.39
CA PHE A 182 -7.55 -2.58 -15.68
C PHE A 182 -8.48 -1.90 -16.70
N ASN A 183 -8.54 -0.57 -16.64
CA ASN A 183 -9.36 0.28 -17.50
C ASN A 183 -8.67 1.64 -17.67
N ARG A 184 -8.23 1.94 -18.92
CA ARG A 184 -7.48 3.17 -19.23
C ARG A 184 -8.24 4.46 -18.90
N TYR A 185 -9.57 4.46 -19.05
CA TYR A 185 -10.39 5.64 -18.73
C TYR A 185 -10.39 5.93 -17.24
N ARG A 186 -10.35 4.88 -16.41
CA ARG A 186 -10.22 5.02 -14.94
C ARG A 186 -8.82 5.49 -14.55
N THR A 187 -7.79 5.07 -15.28
CA THR A 187 -6.43 5.63 -15.10
C THR A 187 -6.41 7.14 -15.36
N VAL A 188 -7.11 7.61 -16.39
CA VAL A 188 -7.23 9.05 -16.69
C VAL A 188 -7.91 9.82 -15.55
N GLU A 189 -8.89 9.23 -14.85
CA GLU A 189 -9.51 9.88 -13.70
C GLU A 189 -8.50 10.16 -12.57
N VAL A 190 -7.58 9.22 -12.31
CA VAL A 190 -6.49 9.42 -11.34
C VAL A 190 -5.59 10.57 -11.76
N VAL A 191 -5.14 10.58 -13.02
CA VAL A 191 -4.26 11.63 -13.55
C VAL A 191 -4.94 13.00 -13.48
N ARG A 192 -6.22 13.08 -13.86
CA ARG A 192 -7.01 14.33 -13.75
C ARG A 192 -7.08 14.84 -12.33
N GLY A 193 -7.35 13.96 -11.35
CA GLY A 193 -7.41 14.32 -9.95
C GLY A 193 -6.07 14.82 -9.42
N LEU A 194 -4.97 14.14 -9.77
CA LEU A 194 -3.61 14.53 -9.40
C LEU A 194 -3.26 15.93 -9.91
N VAL A 195 -3.49 16.19 -11.22
CA VAL A 195 -3.22 17.49 -11.85
C VAL A 195 -4.11 18.58 -11.26
N ALA A 196 -5.39 18.31 -11.04
CA ALA A 196 -6.30 19.27 -10.42
C ALA A 196 -5.88 19.64 -8.98
N ALA A 197 -5.25 18.71 -8.27
CA ALA A 197 -4.68 18.95 -6.93
C ALA A 197 -3.31 19.62 -6.97
N ARG A 198 -2.67 19.77 -8.13
CA ARG A 198 -1.27 20.26 -8.30
C ARG A 198 -0.29 19.48 -7.43
N ALA A 199 -0.39 18.14 -7.43
CA ALA A 199 0.36 17.27 -6.56
C ALA A 199 1.42 16.42 -7.29
N GLU A 200 1.73 16.74 -8.56
CA GLU A 200 2.64 15.98 -9.44
C GLU A 200 4.07 15.92 -8.88
N ASP A 201 4.51 16.98 -8.23
CA ASP A 201 5.84 17.04 -7.63
C ASP A 201 5.94 16.24 -6.32
N ARG A 202 4.79 15.82 -5.75
CA ARG A 202 4.71 15.19 -4.44
C ARG A 202 4.30 13.71 -4.51
N ILE A 203 3.39 13.37 -5.40
CA ILE A 203 2.77 12.03 -5.48
C ILE A 203 3.27 11.29 -6.72
N THR A 204 3.77 10.07 -6.54
CA THR A 204 4.21 9.21 -7.62
C THR A 204 3.10 8.24 -8.04
N LEU A 205 2.88 8.07 -9.33
CA LEU A 205 1.93 7.10 -9.86
C LEU A 205 2.66 5.78 -10.16
N TYR A 206 2.12 4.68 -9.63
CA TYR A 206 2.56 3.32 -9.89
C TYR A 206 1.49 2.56 -10.66
N THR A 207 1.87 1.82 -11.69
CA THR A 207 0.93 0.92 -12.36
C THR A 207 0.90 -0.45 -11.69
N GLY A 208 -0.30 -1.01 -11.57
CA GLY A 208 -0.52 -2.42 -11.28
C GLY A 208 -1.20 -3.14 -12.44
N ASN A 209 -1.36 -2.45 -13.59
CA ASN A 209 -1.89 -3.00 -14.84
C ASN A 209 -0.70 -3.61 -15.62
N ALA A 210 -0.53 -4.93 -15.56
CA ALA A 210 0.61 -5.60 -16.18
C ALA A 210 0.50 -5.74 -17.70
N ASP A 211 -0.65 -5.43 -18.27
CA ASP A 211 -1.04 -5.65 -19.66
C ASP A 211 -1.31 -4.36 -20.48
N HIS A 212 -0.90 -3.20 -19.94
CA HIS A 212 -1.13 -1.88 -20.55
C HIS A 212 0.11 -0.99 -20.49
#